data_86dd5305bda820c19aa657d89f1fd9d1
#
_entry.id   86dd5305bda820c19aa657d89f1fd9d1
#
_cell.length_a   1.000
_cell.length_b   1.000
_cell.length_c   1.000
_cell.angle_alpha   90.00
_cell.angle_beta   90.00
_cell.angle_gamma   90.00
#
_symmetry.space_group_name_H-M   'P 1'
#
loop_
_entity.id
_entity.type
_entity.pdbx_description
1 polymer ?
#
loop_
_entity_poly.entity_id
_entity_poly.type
_entity_poly.pdbx_seq_one_letter_code
_entity_poly.pdbx_strand_id
1 'polypeptide(L)'
;MALRGFLQPSRSESSAPLPPAQPRAPGTRIGYDPLLLKRLRTDHQRILELFTQTQELLTTHDYDGVKRKLGELRITLQDHLMTANVKFYVYVSRHLAGDAAKSAIINEYRREMLVNSRLLMDFLRTYSAARLDDSFADTFQIELLVIGSALV
;
A
#
# COMPACT_ATOMS: atom_id res chain seq x y z
N MET A 1 14.20 -48.36 58.88
CA MET A 1 14.48 -48.34 57.43
C MET A 1 13.39 -47.55 56.74
N ALA A 2 13.73 -46.41 56.25
CA ALA A 2 12.82 -45.43 55.71
C ALA A 2 12.74 -45.56 54.20
N LEU A 3 11.56 -45.78 53.63
CA LEU A 3 11.29 -45.69 52.21
C LEU A 3 10.70 -44.33 51.90
N ARG A 4 11.49 -43.50 51.24
CA ARG A 4 11.05 -42.19 50.69
C ARG A 4 10.27 -42.43 49.40
N GLY A 5 8.95 -42.11 49.45
CA GLY A 5 8.13 -41.96 48.25
C GLY A 5 8.48 -40.71 47.48
N PHE A 6 8.88 -40.86 46.22
CA PHE A 6 9.04 -39.76 45.26
C PHE A 6 7.67 -39.30 44.77
N LEU A 7 7.23 -38.14 45.22
CA LEU A 7 6.10 -37.44 44.63
C LEU A 7 6.61 -36.72 43.37
N GLN A 8 6.21 -37.19 42.20
CA GLN A 8 6.34 -36.45 40.95
C GLN A 8 5.26 -35.39 40.87
N PRO A 9 5.57 -34.13 40.61
CA PRO A 9 4.56 -33.13 40.30
C PRO A 9 4.05 -33.35 38.86
N SER A 10 2.78 -33.70 38.73
CA SER A 10 2.08 -33.71 37.45
C SER A 10 2.04 -32.29 36.90
N ARG A 11 2.84 -32.04 35.85
CA ARG A 11 2.68 -30.90 35.01
C ARG A 11 1.42 -31.05 34.16
N SER A 12 0.33 -30.47 34.61
CA SER A 12 -0.80 -30.17 33.76
C SER A 12 -0.35 -29.07 32.79
N GLU A 13 0.09 -29.46 31.61
CA GLU A 13 0.21 -28.56 30.47
C GLU A 13 -1.20 -28.13 30.10
N SER A 14 -1.58 -26.95 30.57
CA SER A 14 -2.75 -26.22 30.08
C SER A 14 -2.49 -25.84 28.63
N SER A 15 -2.86 -26.74 27.74
CA SER A 15 -2.88 -26.51 26.28
C SER A 15 -4.02 -25.54 26.00
N ALA A 16 -3.72 -24.24 26.03
CA ALA A 16 -4.66 -23.23 25.54
C ALA A 16 -4.99 -23.57 24.07
N PRO A 17 -6.27 -23.58 23.67
CA PRO A 17 -6.65 -23.86 22.30
C PRO A 17 -5.95 -22.86 21.37
N LEU A 18 -5.24 -23.39 20.38
CA LEU A 18 -4.63 -22.58 19.32
C LEU A 18 -5.73 -21.72 18.67
N PRO A 19 -5.49 -20.43 18.47
CA PRO A 19 -6.46 -19.59 17.78
C PRO A 19 -6.79 -20.20 16.40
N PRO A 20 -8.05 -20.14 15.97
CA PRO A 20 -8.47 -20.74 14.70
C PRO A 20 -7.58 -20.20 13.58
N ALA A 21 -7.06 -21.10 12.75
CA ALA A 21 -6.18 -20.75 11.66
C ALA A 21 -6.90 -19.75 10.74
N GLN A 22 -6.35 -18.56 10.62
CA GLN A 22 -6.92 -17.52 9.75
C GLN A 22 -6.97 -18.03 8.30
N PRO A 23 -8.07 -17.76 7.55
CA PRO A 23 -8.19 -18.18 6.18
C PRO A 23 -7.02 -17.61 5.36
N ARG A 24 -6.40 -18.46 4.56
CA ARG A 24 -5.28 -18.09 3.69
C ARG A 24 -5.72 -18.12 2.23
N ALA A 25 -5.08 -17.28 1.42
CA ALA A 25 -5.25 -17.37 -0.02
C ALA A 25 -4.76 -18.73 -0.53
N PRO A 26 -5.54 -19.46 -1.33
CA PRO A 26 -5.21 -20.81 -1.79
C PRO A 26 -3.82 -20.88 -2.43
N GLY A 27 -3.01 -21.87 -2.00
CA GLY A 27 -1.64 -22.06 -2.50
C GLY A 27 -0.62 -21.00 -2.10
N THR A 28 -0.91 -20.16 -1.08
CA THR A 28 0.00 -19.12 -0.60
C THR A 28 0.12 -19.12 0.92
N ARG A 29 1.12 -18.36 1.43
CA ARG A 29 1.24 -18.06 2.86
C ARG A 29 0.50 -16.78 3.27
N ILE A 30 -0.22 -16.14 2.35
CA ILE A 30 -0.90 -14.86 2.59
C ILE A 30 -2.19 -15.13 3.36
N GLY A 31 -2.21 -14.70 4.63
CA GLY A 31 -3.39 -14.77 5.49
C GLY A 31 -4.40 -13.67 5.16
N TYR A 32 -5.65 -13.91 5.54
CA TYR A 32 -6.66 -12.87 5.55
C TYR A 32 -6.27 -11.77 6.55
N ASP A 33 -6.22 -10.54 6.07
CA ASP A 33 -5.99 -9.36 6.92
C ASP A 33 -7.26 -8.48 6.89
N PRO A 34 -8.08 -8.49 7.96
CA PRO A 34 -9.32 -7.72 8.00
C PRO A 34 -9.10 -6.20 7.94
N LEU A 35 -7.88 -5.74 8.23
CA LEU A 35 -7.54 -4.32 8.19
C LEU A 35 -6.89 -3.89 6.87
N LEU A 36 -6.62 -4.83 5.96
CA LEU A 36 -5.90 -4.55 4.72
C LEU A 36 -6.59 -3.48 3.86
N LEU A 37 -7.91 -3.63 3.66
CA LEU A 37 -8.68 -2.65 2.87
C LEU A 37 -8.74 -1.27 3.55
N LYS A 38 -8.86 -1.26 4.89
CA LYS A 38 -8.82 0.01 5.64
C LYS A 38 -7.47 0.69 5.47
N ARG A 39 -6.37 -0.06 5.56
CA ARG A 39 -5.01 0.45 5.36
C ARG A 39 -4.85 1.02 3.95
N LEU A 40 -5.18 0.25 2.91
CA LEU A 40 -5.08 0.71 1.52
C LEU A 40 -5.90 1.97 1.26
N ARG A 41 -7.09 2.09 1.86
CA ARG A 41 -7.89 3.32 1.77
C ARG A 41 -7.22 4.50 2.48
N THR A 42 -6.67 4.28 3.67
CA THR A 42 -5.94 5.33 4.41
C THR A 42 -4.71 5.80 3.64
N ASP A 43 -3.94 4.86 3.07
CA ASP A 43 -2.78 5.19 2.24
C ASP A 43 -3.20 6.00 1.00
N HIS A 44 -4.30 5.62 0.35
CA HIS A 44 -4.82 6.35 -0.80
C HIS A 44 -5.26 7.78 -0.41
N GLN A 45 -5.97 7.94 0.71
CA GLN A 45 -6.32 9.27 1.23
C GLN A 45 -5.06 10.11 1.50
N ARG A 46 -4.02 9.50 2.08
CA ARG A 46 -2.75 10.19 2.32
C ARG A 46 -2.05 10.62 1.03
N ILE A 47 -2.10 9.81 -0.02
CA ILE A 47 -1.59 10.16 -1.35
C ILE A 47 -2.32 11.39 -1.89
N LEU A 48 -3.65 11.44 -1.82
CA LEU A 48 -4.44 12.58 -2.27
C LEU A 48 -4.16 13.86 -1.45
N GLU A 49 -4.01 13.73 -0.13
CA GLU A 49 -3.63 14.87 0.73
C GLU A 49 -2.26 15.43 0.36
N LEU A 50 -1.26 14.57 0.16
CA LEU A 50 0.09 14.99 -0.23
C LEU A 50 0.08 15.67 -1.60
N PHE A 51 -0.74 15.17 -2.52
CA PHE A 51 -0.95 15.78 -3.82
C PHE A 51 -1.53 17.20 -3.69
N THR A 52 -2.59 17.38 -2.91
CA THR A 52 -3.21 18.70 -2.65
C THR A 52 -2.21 19.66 -1.99
N GLN A 53 -1.48 19.20 -0.97
CA GLN A 53 -0.45 20.01 -0.31
C GLN A 53 0.67 20.42 -1.28
N THR A 54 1.02 19.57 -2.24
CA THR A 54 2.00 19.91 -3.28
C THR A 54 1.49 21.04 -4.17
N GLN A 55 0.20 21.01 -4.55
CA GLN A 55 -0.43 22.07 -5.34
C GLN A 55 -0.46 23.41 -4.57
N GLU A 56 -0.83 23.37 -3.28
CA GLU A 56 -0.86 24.57 -2.43
C GLU A 56 0.52 25.22 -2.31
N LEU A 57 1.57 24.43 -2.08
CA LEU A 57 2.96 24.92 -1.98
C LEU A 57 3.45 25.49 -3.31
N LEU A 58 3.00 24.94 -4.43
CA LEU A 58 3.33 25.47 -5.75
C LEU A 58 2.74 26.87 -5.95
N THR A 59 1.50 27.11 -5.51
CA THR A 59 0.85 28.43 -5.62
C THR A 59 1.54 29.53 -4.82
N THR A 60 2.29 29.14 -3.79
CA THR A 60 3.06 30.05 -2.94
C THR A 60 4.55 30.12 -3.33
N HIS A 61 4.94 29.46 -4.43
CA HIS A 61 6.33 29.36 -4.89
C HIS A 61 7.30 28.76 -3.86
N ASP A 62 6.79 27.97 -2.89
CA ASP A 62 7.64 27.20 -1.96
C ASP A 62 8.15 25.91 -2.61
N TYR A 63 9.14 26.05 -3.49
CA TYR A 63 9.71 24.93 -4.24
C TYR A 63 10.44 23.91 -3.37
N ASP A 64 11.00 24.33 -2.24
CA ASP A 64 11.60 23.41 -1.28
C ASP A 64 10.50 22.58 -0.57
N GLY A 65 9.40 23.22 -0.24
CA GLY A 65 8.19 22.56 0.27
C GLY A 65 7.65 21.55 -0.73
N VAL A 66 7.51 21.93 -2.01
CA VAL A 66 7.12 21.04 -3.10
C VAL A 66 8.02 19.80 -3.14
N LYS A 67 9.34 19.96 -3.15
CA LYS A 67 10.28 18.82 -3.18
C LYS A 67 10.14 17.89 -1.98
N ARG A 68 9.97 18.45 -0.79
CA ARG A 68 9.71 17.63 0.41
C ARG A 68 8.43 16.80 0.25
N LYS A 69 7.33 17.41 -0.25
CA LYS A 69 6.06 16.70 -0.45
C LYS A 69 6.14 15.66 -1.55
N LEU A 70 6.86 15.91 -2.63
CA LEU A 70 7.12 14.88 -3.65
C LEU A 70 7.90 13.68 -3.08
N GLY A 71 8.83 13.93 -2.18
CA GLY A 71 9.55 12.87 -1.46
C GLY A 71 8.65 12.02 -0.58
N GLU A 72 7.79 12.66 0.23
CA GLU A 72 6.78 11.98 1.06
C GLU A 72 5.79 11.19 0.18
N LEU A 73 5.30 11.79 -0.89
CA LEU A 73 4.38 11.17 -1.85
C LEU A 73 5.00 9.91 -2.47
N ARG A 74 6.27 9.96 -2.87
CA ARG A 74 6.98 8.81 -3.43
C ARG A 74 7.04 7.65 -2.45
N ILE A 75 7.39 7.90 -1.20
CA ILE A 75 7.48 6.86 -0.17
C ILE A 75 6.11 6.25 0.10
N THR A 76 5.09 7.08 0.30
CA THR A 76 3.72 6.65 0.57
C THR A 76 3.17 5.81 -0.59
N LEU A 77 3.40 6.24 -1.83
CA LEU A 77 2.98 5.50 -3.02
C LEU A 77 3.69 4.14 -3.13
N GLN A 78 5.00 4.08 -2.89
CA GLN A 78 5.74 2.81 -2.94
C GLN A 78 5.21 1.80 -1.92
N ASP A 79 4.94 2.23 -0.69
CA ASP A 79 4.40 1.38 0.36
C ASP A 79 2.98 0.91 0.03
N HIS A 80 2.13 1.82 -0.49
CA HIS A 80 0.79 1.48 -0.96
C HIS A 80 0.83 0.43 -2.07
N LEU A 81 1.66 0.64 -3.10
CA LEU A 81 1.78 -0.27 -4.23
C LEU A 81 2.32 -1.65 -3.82
N MET A 82 3.30 -1.67 -2.92
CA MET A 82 3.83 -2.92 -2.39
C MET A 82 2.75 -3.70 -1.64
N THR A 83 2.01 -3.02 -0.76
CA THR A 83 0.92 -3.62 0.01
C THR A 83 -0.20 -4.13 -0.91
N ALA A 84 -0.62 -3.33 -1.89
CA ALA A 84 -1.64 -3.71 -2.86
C ALA A 84 -1.21 -4.92 -3.70
N ASN A 85 -0.01 -4.89 -4.29
CA ASN A 85 0.45 -5.93 -5.20
C ASN A 85 0.77 -7.26 -4.50
N VAL A 86 1.45 -7.20 -3.34
CA VAL A 86 1.93 -8.40 -2.65
C VAL A 86 0.84 -9.05 -1.81
N LYS A 87 -0.04 -8.26 -1.20
CA LYS A 87 -1.07 -8.78 -0.29
C LYS A 87 -2.45 -8.80 -0.94
N PHE A 88 -2.98 -7.64 -1.33
CA PHE A 88 -4.36 -7.51 -1.78
C PHE A 88 -4.63 -8.28 -3.08
N TYR A 89 -3.93 -7.94 -4.17
CA TYR A 89 -4.20 -8.57 -5.46
C TYR A 89 -3.87 -10.06 -5.48
N VAL A 90 -2.85 -10.51 -4.77
CA VAL A 90 -2.56 -11.95 -4.69
C VAL A 90 -3.65 -12.67 -3.91
N TYR A 91 -4.10 -12.11 -2.76
CA TYR A 91 -5.17 -12.70 -1.97
C TYR A 91 -6.46 -12.82 -2.77
N VAL A 92 -6.91 -11.72 -3.38
CA VAL A 92 -8.18 -11.66 -4.13
C VAL A 92 -8.14 -12.53 -5.38
N SER A 93 -7.06 -12.48 -6.17
CA SER A 93 -6.92 -13.30 -7.38
C SER A 93 -6.98 -14.79 -7.08
N ARG A 94 -6.39 -15.24 -5.96
CA ARG A 94 -6.45 -16.66 -5.56
C ARG A 94 -7.83 -17.08 -5.08
N HIS A 95 -8.55 -16.19 -4.38
CA HIS A 95 -9.91 -16.47 -3.94
C HIS A 95 -10.91 -16.50 -5.07
N LEU A 96 -10.70 -15.69 -6.12
CA LEU A 96 -11.58 -15.59 -7.27
C LEU A 96 -11.19 -16.50 -8.43
N ALA A 97 -10.19 -17.37 -8.28
CA ALA A 97 -9.68 -18.22 -9.36
C ALA A 97 -10.75 -19.13 -10.00
N GLY A 98 -11.83 -19.47 -9.26
CA GLY A 98 -12.98 -20.24 -9.76
C GLY A 98 -14.08 -19.41 -10.42
N ASP A 99 -13.98 -18.05 -10.42
CA ASP A 99 -14.98 -17.15 -10.99
C ASP A 99 -14.32 -16.29 -12.08
N ALA A 100 -14.47 -16.69 -13.33
CA ALA A 100 -13.81 -16.04 -14.47
C ALA A 100 -14.23 -14.57 -14.64
N ALA A 101 -15.51 -14.23 -14.39
CA ALA A 101 -16.00 -12.87 -14.53
C ALA A 101 -15.39 -11.93 -13.49
N LYS A 102 -15.39 -12.31 -12.21
CA LYS A 102 -14.76 -11.53 -11.15
C LYS A 102 -13.24 -11.45 -11.29
N SER A 103 -12.60 -12.54 -11.72
CA SER A 103 -11.17 -12.55 -12.01
C SER A 103 -10.80 -11.56 -13.12
N ALA A 104 -11.60 -11.46 -14.17
CA ALA A 104 -11.39 -10.49 -15.24
C ALA A 104 -11.46 -9.04 -14.74
N ILE A 105 -12.46 -8.70 -13.91
CA ILE A 105 -12.63 -7.38 -13.31
C ILE A 105 -11.43 -7.01 -12.44
N ILE A 106 -10.99 -7.90 -11.55
CA ILE A 106 -9.84 -7.65 -10.68
C ILE A 106 -8.53 -7.48 -11.47
N ASN A 107 -8.34 -8.25 -12.53
CA ASN A 107 -7.16 -8.12 -13.39
C ASN A 107 -7.17 -6.79 -14.16
N GLU A 108 -8.36 -6.31 -14.57
CA GLU A 108 -8.51 -4.98 -15.20
C GLU A 108 -8.11 -3.87 -14.23
N TYR A 109 -8.70 -3.81 -13.03
CA TYR A 109 -8.31 -2.83 -12.01
C TYR A 109 -6.83 -2.88 -11.66
N ARG A 110 -6.25 -4.08 -11.56
CA ARG A 110 -4.83 -4.22 -11.32
C ARG A 110 -3.99 -3.63 -12.44
N ARG A 111 -4.40 -3.85 -13.70
CA ARG A 111 -3.71 -3.31 -14.88
C ARG A 111 -3.77 -1.79 -14.89
N GLU A 112 -4.95 -1.19 -14.69
CA GLU A 112 -5.13 0.26 -14.61
C GLU A 112 -4.28 0.87 -13.49
N MET A 113 -4.32 0.30 -12.30
CA MET A 113 -3.48 0.75 -11.18
C MET A 113 -2.00 0.71 -11.53
N LEU A 114 -1.52 -0.33 -12.21
CA LEU A 114 -0.10 -0.45 -12.60
C LEU A 114 0.29 0.62 -13.64
N VAL A 115 -0.59 0.95 -14.58
CA VAL A 115 -0.36 2.01 -15.57
C VAL A 115 -0.27 3.37 -14.88
N ASN A 116 -1.28 3.72 -14.08
CA ASN A 116 -1.34 4.99 -13.35
C ASN A 116 -0.15 5.15 -12.39
N SER A 117 0.22 4.06 -11.72
CA SER A 117 1.38 4.06 -10.82
C SER A 117 2.70 4.32 -11.52
N ARG A 118 2.89 3.79 -12.74
CA ARG A 118 4.09 4.07 -13.53
C ARG A 118 4.17 5.54 -13.91
N LEU A 119 3.06 6.11 -14.41
CA LEU A 119 2.99 7.53 -14.75
C LEU A 119 3.35 8.40 -13.54
N LEU A 120 2.76 8.12 -12.37
CA LEU A 120 3.06 8.86 -11.15
C LEU A 120 4.50 8.67 -10.69
N MET A 121 5.05 7.45 -10.73
CA MET A 121 6.44 7.20 -10.34
C MET A 121 7.44 7.87 -11.29
N ASP A 122 7.16 7.93 -12.59
CA ASP A 122 7.99 8.62 -13.57
C ASP A 122 7.98 10.12 -13.35
N PHE A 123 6.82 10.70 -13.09
CA PHE A 123 6.66 12.10 -12.67
C PHE A 123 7.48 12.40 -11.42
N LEU A 124 7.30 11.61 -10.36
CA LEU A 124 8.02 11.80 -9.09
C LEU A 124 9.55 11.69 -9.27
N ARG A 125 10.01 10.77 -10.11
CA ARG A 125 11.44 10.62 -10.43
C ARG A 125 11.98 11.85 -11.14
N THR A 126 11.26 12.36 -12.14
CA THR A 126 11.65 13.52 -12.94
C THR A 126 11.79 14.76 -12.04
N TYR A 127 10.76 15.07 -11.28
CA TYR A 127 10.71 16.30 -10.51
C TYR A 127 11.44 16.25 -9.16
N SER A 128 11.70 15.07 -8.60
CA SER A 128 12.59 14.95 -7.44
C SER A 128 14.05 15.30 -7.76
N ALA A 129 14.49 15.05 -9.00
CA ALA A 129 15.85 15.34 -9.46
C ALA A 129 15.98 16.75 -10.08
N ALA A 130 14.90 17.33 -10.61
CA ALA A 130 14.90 18.61 -11.27
C ALA A 130 15.13 19.77 -10.29
N ARG A 131 15.71 20.87 -10.80
CA ARG A 131 15.66 22.15 -10.12
C ARG A 131 14.27 22.76 -10.39
N LEU A 132 13.50 22.98 -9.33
CA LEU A 132 12.23 23.66 -9.43
C LEU A 132 12.46 25.17 -9.21
N ASP A 133 12.06 25.96 -10.17
CA ASP A 133 12.05 27.44 -10.14
C ASP A 133 10.87 27.92 -11.01
N ASP A 134 10.68 29.23 -11.09
CA ASP A 134 9.55 29.83 -11.81
C ASP A 134 9.50 29.42 -13.30
N SER A 135 10.62 29.10 -13.92
CA SER A 135 10.65 28.65 -15.32
C SER A 135 10.04 27.26 -15.54
N PHE A 136 9.98 26.44 -14.50
CA PHE A 136 9.41 25.10 -14.52
C PHE A 136 7.99 25.02 -13.92
N ALA A 137 7.57 26.07 -13.19
CA ALA A 137 6.32 26.06 -12.44
C ALA A 137 5.10 25.75 -13.31
N ASP A 138 4.97 26.37 -14.46
CA ASP A 138 3.83 26.17 -15.37
C ASP A 138 3.80 24.74 -15.93
N THR A 139 4.93 24.24 -16.41
CA THR A 139 5.01 22.87 -16.93
C THR A 139 4.73 21.86 -15.84
N PHE A 140 5.33 22.03 -14.65
CA PHE A 140 5.10 21.19 -13.50
C PHE A 140 3.62 21.18 -13.08
N GLN A 141 2.97 22.35 -13.08
CA GLN A 141 1.56 22.45 -12.72
C GLN A 141 0.65 21.69 -13.69
N ILE A 142 0.92 21.81 -15.00
CA ILE A 142 0.16 21.08 -16.03
C ILE A 142 0.32 19.58 -15.85
N GLU A 143 1.55 19.09 -15.71
CA GLU A 143 1.80 17.67 -15.51
C GLU A 143 1.23 17.16 -14.18
N LEU A 144 1.30 17.95 -13.11
CA LEU A 144 0.69 17.63 -11.83
C LEU A 144 -0.82 17.45 -11.94
N LEU A 145 -1.51 18.32 -12.70
CA LEU A 145 -2.96 18.20 -12.95
C LEU A 145 -3.30 16.93 -13.74
N VAL A 146 -2.49 16.60 -14.76
CA VAL A 146 -2.68 15.35 -15.54
C VAL A 146 -2.55 14.13 -14.64
N ILE A 147 -1.52 14.09 -13.79
CA ILE A 147 -1.33 13.02 -12.80
C ILE A 147 -2.47 12.96 -11.81
N GLY A 148 -2.95 14.10 -11.33
CA GLY A 148 -4.08 14.19 -10.39
C GLY A 148 -5.35 13.55 -10.95
N SER A 149 -5.63 13.71 -12.24
CA SER A 149 -6.79 13.08 -12.90
C SER A 149 -6.70 11.54 -12.95
N ALA A 150 -5.51 10.98 -12.87
CA ALA A 150 -5.28 9.53 -12.83
C ALA A 150 -5.37 8.93 -11.40
N LEU A 151 -5.45 9.78 -10.36
CA LEU A 151 -5.55 9.35 -8.96
C LEU A 151 -6.99 9.31 -8.44
N VAL A 152 -7.94 9.90 -9.14
CA VAL A 152 -9.37 9.98 -8.79
C VAL A 152 -10.16 8.91 -9.53
#